data_3658b2a4e30fb9ff55dcb7c6d373fbaa
#
_entry.id   3658b2a4e30fb9ff55dcb7c6d373fbaa
#
_cell.length_a   1.000
_cell.length_b   1.000
_cell.length_c   1.000
_cell.angle_alpha   90.00
_cell.angle_beta   90.00
_cell.angle_gamma   90.00
#
_symmetry.space_group_name_H-M   'P 1'
#
loop_
_entity.id
_entity.type
_entity.pdbx_description
1 polymer ?
#
loop_
_entity_poly.entity_id
_entity_poly.type
_entity_poly.pdbx_seq_one_letter_code
_entity_poly.pdbx_strand_id
1 'polypeptide(L)'
;MWVREGREDGQVQRVKVELDGSFELVNVSRDDAGNYSCTLDNDADAVKTRINVRVRTPPPALHNVWVKPSTILANILWEVAGTGGYPIIDFTAEYRLKPSADEEPEDWKPIIPTHIPPNSRQIDVYHLEPNTTYSFRVWATNQLGPGEIVEVEGHTHHSIEELELARHLLAGVENFDTRVWVAAVGIVMGTLMILGLGTCYLLYHECKAPSQLEEQEVIELVPNIILNPGFFDERTERIPQDENSNNQTTTRLNNNTVIQPRRL
;
A
#
# COMPACT_ATOMS: atom_id res chain seq x y z
N MET A 1 -32.28 22.05 30.39
CA MET A 1 -32.78 22.02 28.99
C MET A 1 -31.62 21.58 28.07
N TRP A 2 -31.83 20.63 27.17
CA TRP A 2 -30.81 20.19 26.17
C TRP A 2 -30.87 21.08 24.92
N VAL A 3 -29.73 21.59 24.48
CA VAL A 3 -29.56 22.43 23.29
C VAL A 3 -28.36 21.95 22.48
N ARG A 4 -28.51 21.89 21.14
CA ARG A 4 -27.38 21.66 20.25
C ARG A 4 -26.64 22.99 20.03
N GLU A 5 -25.33 23.00 20.25
CA GLU A 5 -24.49 24.19 20.06
C GLU A 5 -24.29 24.45 18.56
N GLY A 6 -24.39 25.71 18.13
CA GLY A 6 -24.07 26.14 16.75
C GLY A 6 -25.22 26.08 15.72
N ARG A 7 -26.47 25.84 16.15
CA ARG A 7 -27.66 26.01 15.30
C ARG A 7 -28.57 27.04 15.93
N GLU A 8 -28.96 28.01 15.15
CA GLU A 8 -29.86 29.12 15.60
C GLU A 8 -31.27 28.64 15.92
N ASP A 9 -31.69 27.51 15.35
CA ASP A 9 -33.07 26.98 15.51
C ASP A 9 -33.26 26.19 16.80
N GLY A 10 -32.58 26.43 17.85
CA GLY A 10 -32.73 25.97 19.25
C GLY A 10 -33.50 24.67 19.57
N GLN A 11 -34.25 24.14 18.61
CA GLN A 11 -35.08 22.94 18.75
C GLN A 11 -34.57 21.85 17.81
N VAL A 12 -33.93 20.85 18.37
CA VAL A 12 -33.69 19.59 17.67
C VAL A 12 -35.02 18.84 17.66
N GLN A 13 -35.75 18.90 16.56
CA GLN A 13 -37.10 18.28 16.39
C GLN A 13 -37.13 16.76 16.68
N ARG A 14 -35.96 16.14 16.87
CA ARG A 14 -35.77 14.68 17.11
C ARG A 14 -35.21 14.37 18.48
N VAL A 15 -35.13 15.36 19.38
CA VAL A 15 -34.69 15.13 20.75
C VAL A 15 -35.93 14.95 21.63
N LYS A 16 -36.05 13.77 22.18
CA LYS A 16 -37.05 13.47 23.21
C LYS A 16 -36.34 13.55 24.57
N VAL A 17 -36.80 14.44 25.43
CA VAL A 17 -36.27 14.59 26.79
C VAL A 17 -37.14 13.79 27.73
N GLU A 18 -36.53 12.86 28.45
CA GLU A 18 -37.19 12.02 29.45
C GLU A 18 -37.30 12.74 30.82
N LEU A 19 -38.17 12.25 31.68
CA LEU A 19 -38.45 12.86 32.99
C LEU A 19 -37.22 12.81 33.95
N ASP A 20 -36.28 11.93 33.70
CA ASP A 20 -35.01 11.81 34.45
C ASP A 20 -33.92 12.79 33.97
N GLY A 21 -34.23 13.62 32.97
CA GLY A 21 -33.29 14.59 32.40
C GLY A 21 -32.39 14.02 31.30
N SER A 22 -32.51 12.72 30.97
CA SER A 22 -31.85 12.13 29.82
C SER A 22 -32.46 12.61 28.50
N PHE A 23 -31.72 12.54 27.40
CA PHE A 23 -32.28 12.82 26.07
C PHE A 23 -32.09 11.62 25.15
N GLU A 24 -33.07 11.36 24.33
CA GLU A 24 -33.08 10.33 23.33
C GLU A 24 -33.07 10.97 21.93
N LEU A 25 -32.16 10.55 21.08
CA LEU A 25 -32.14 10.89 19.67
C LEU A 25 -32.78 9.76 18.88
N VAL A 26 -33.92 10.05 18.25
CA VAL A 26 -34.64 9.05 17.44
C VAL A 26 -34.29 9.23 15.97
N ASN A 27 -34.07 8.10 15.24
CA ASN A 27 -33.70 8.10 13.82
C ASN A 27 -32.44 8.94 13.55
N VAL A 28 -31.38 8.63 14.24
CA VAL A 28 -30.12 9.37 14.16
C VAL A 28 -29.55 9.39 12.74
N SER A 29 -29.22 10.59 12.25
CA SER A 29 -28.58 10.85 10.96
C SER A 29 -27.20 11.47 11.13
N ARG A 30 -26.41 11.59 10.05
CA ARG A 30 -25.10 12.28 10.08
C ARG A 30 -25.19 13.71 10.61
N ASP A 31 -26.31 14.39 10.31
CA ASP A 31 -26.54 15.77 10.71
C ASP A 31 -26.74 15.94 12.22
N ASP A 32 -27.01 14.87 12.95
CA ASP A 32 -27.19 14.91 14.39
C ASP A 32 -25.84 14.87 15.15
N ALA A 33 -24.72 14.69 14.46
CA ALA A 33 -23.41 14.83 15.06
C ALA A 33 -23.16 16.26 15.51
N GLY A 34 -22.54 16.44 16.68
CA GLY A 34 -22.24 17.77 17.20
C GLY A 34 -22.13 17.83 18.71
N ASN A 35 -21.99 19.04 19.23
CA ASN A 35 -21.95 19.31 20.65
C ASN A 35 -23.35 19.61 21.17
N TYR A 36 -23.75 18.90 22.21
CA TYR A 36 -24.99 19.12 22.93
C TYR A 36 -24.68 19.59 24.34
N SER A 37 -25.38 20.57 24.81
CA SER A 37 -25.25 21.08 26.18
C SER A 37 -26.57 21.00 26.91
N CYS A 38 -26.50 20.52 28.15
CA CYS A 38 -27.60 20.60 29.09
C CYS A 38 -27.33 21.71 30.09
N THR A 39 -28.29 22.62 30.24
CA THR A 39 -28.24 23.64 31.29
C THR A 39 -29.31 23.34 32.30
N LEU A 40 -28.88 23.13 33.55
CA LEU A 40 -29.75 23.09 34.73
C LEU A 40 -29.62 24.45 35.40
N ASP A 41 -30.74 25.17 35.44
CA ASP A 41 -30.85 26.46 36.08
C ASP A 41 -31.53 26.24 37.44
N ASN A 42 -30.85 26.57 38.50
CA ASN A 42 -31.39 26.58 39.85
C ASN A 42 -31.17 28.02 40.39
N ASP A 43 -32.08 28.52 41.24
CA ASP A 43 -32.09 29.92 41.75
C ASP A 43 -30.74 30.41 42.34
N ALA A 44 -29.81 29.44 42.60
CA ALA A 44 -28.49 29.75 43.17
C ALA A 44 -27.32 29.59 42.17
N ASP A 45 -27.34 28.59 41.28
CA ASP A 45 -26.23 28.25 40.38
C ASP A 45 -26.72 27.63 39.08
N ALA A 46 -26.12 28.01 37.93
CA ALA A 46 -26.37 27.40 36.62
C ALA A 46 -25.26 26.35 36.33
N VAL A 47 -25.62 25.08 36.30
CA VAL A 47 -24.69 24.00 35.91
C VAL A 47 -24.89 23.66 34.44
N LYS A 48 -23.81 23.78 33.65
CA LYS A 48 -23.80 23.43 32.22
C LYS A 48 -22.92 22.22 31.96
N THR A 49 -23.54 21.15 31.46
CA THR A 49 -22.83 19.92 31.02
C THR A 49 -22.83 19.86 29.51
N ARG A 50 -21.68 19.48 28.91
CA ARG A 50 -21.50 19.32 27.45
C ARG A 50 -21.16 17.88 27.10
N ILE A 51 -21.76 17.37 26.02
CA ILE A 51 -21.44 16.09 25.43
C ILE A 51 -21.16 16.27 23.93
N ASN A 52 -20.25 15.48 23.39
CA ASN A 52 -19.97 15.45 21.95
C ASN A 52 -20.58 14.14 21.37
N VAL A 53 -21.61 14.30 20.54
CA VAL A 53 -22.25 13.20 19.84
C VAL A 53 -21.55 13.00 18.50
N ARG A 54 -21.06 11.79 18.25
CA ARG A 54 -20.45 11.37 16.99
C ARG A 54 -21.33 10.31 16.35
N VAL A 55 -21.87 10.61 15.18
CA VAL A 55 -22.64 9.65 14.40
C VAL A 55 -21.72 8.92 13.45
N ARG A 56 -21.70 7.61 13.52
CA ARG A 56 -20.94 6.75 12.63
C ARG A 56 -21.89 6.10 11.63
N THR A 57 -21.50 6.12 10.37
CA THR A 57 -22.32 5.63 9.24
C THR A 57 -21.44 4.89 8.25
N PRO A 58 -22.00 4.14 7.31
CA PRO A 58 -21.27 3.77 6.09
C PRO A 58 -20.70 5.02 5.40
N PRO A 59 -19.69 4.90 4.55
CA PRO A 59 -19.11 6.06 3.86
C PRO A 59 -20.15 6.82 3.04
N PRO A 60 -20.06 8.16 2.94
CA PRO A 60 -20.88 8.93 2.02
C PRO A 60 -20.53 8.66 0.57
N ALA A 61 -21.32 9.17 -0.35
CA ALA A 61 -21.01 9.17 -1.77
C ALA A 61 -19.60 9.71 -2.03
N LEU A 62 -18.92 9.11 -2.98
CA LEU A 62 -17.63 9.61 -3.46
C LEU A 62 -17.84 10.91 -4.23
N HIS A 63 -16.91 11.83 -4.12
CA HIS A 63 -16.94 13.11 -4.84
C HIS A 63 -16.11 13.03 -6.12
N ASN A 64 -16.42 13.95 -7.06
CA ASN A 64 -15.66 14.11 -8.28
C ASN A 64 -15.37 12.77 -8.98
N VAL A 65 -16.41 11.92 -9.06
CA VAL A 65 -16.30 10.66 -9.79
C VAL A 65 -16.44 10.97 -11.29
N TRP A 66 -15.43 10.60 -12.05
CA TRP A 66 -15.43 10.80 -13.48
C TRP A 66 -14.69 9.68 -14.20
N VAL A 67 -15.02 9.46 -15.46
CA VAL A 67 -14.46 8.43 -16.32
C VAL A 67 -13.62 9.11 -17.39
N LYS A 68 -12.39 8.63 -17.55
CA LYS A 68 -11.53 8.97 -18.69
C LYS A 68 -11.49 7.79 -19.64
N PRO A 69 -12.36 7.78 -20.67
CA PRO A 69 -12.41 6.69 -21.62
C PRO A 69 -11.28 6.78 -22.65
N SER A 70 -10.84 5.63 -23.12
CA SER A 70 -9.99 5.44 -24.31
C SER A 70 -10.77 4.56 -25.30
N THR A 71 -10.11 3.93 -26.26
CA THR A 71 -10.74 3.09 -27.28
C THR A 71 -11.24 1.75 -26.72
N ILE A 72 -10.43 1.09 -25.89
CA ILE A 72 -10.67 -0.27 -25.36
C ILE A 72 -10.54 -0.34 -23.83
N LEU A 73 -10.32 0.78 -23.18
CA LEU A 73 -10.19 0.89 -21.73
C LEU A 73 -10.85 2.17 -21.22
N ALA A 74 -11.14 2.20 -19.94
CA ALA A 74 -11.58 3.39 -19.24
C ALA A 74 -10.88 3.46 -17.88
N ASN A 75 -10.44 4.66 -17.48
CA ASN A 75 -9.92 4.93 -16.15
C ASN A 75 -11.01 5.65 -15.35
N ILE A 76 -11.41 5.09 -14.21
CA ILE A 76 -12.38 5.69 -13.30
C ILE A 76 -11.60 6.35 -12.18
N LEU A 77 -11.89 7.62 -11.90
CA LEU A 77 -11.25 8.41 -10.87
C LEU A 77 -12.28 8.92 -9.87
N TRP A 78 -11.89 9.06 -8.61
CA TRP A 78 -12.76 9.54 -7.54
C TRP A 78 -11.99 10.23 -6.43
N GLU A 79 -12.72 11.02 -5.65
CA GLU A 79 -12.25 11.62 -4.41
C GLU A 79 -13.10 11.15 -3.23
N VAL A 80 -12.48 11.08 -2.05
CA VAL A 80 -13.14 10.65 -0.83
C VAL A 80 -13.71 11.86 -0.11
N ALA A 81 -15.04 11.94 -0.01
CA ALA A 81 -15.74 12.99 0.74
C ALA A 81 -15.62 12.83 2.25
N GLY A 82 -15.60 11.57 2.70
CA GLY A 82 -15.54 11.24 4.13
C GLY A 82 -15.52 9.74 4.34
N THR A 83 -15.29 9.35 5.57
CA THR A 83 -15.16 7.94 5.96
C THR A 83 -16.35 7.39 6.74
N GLY A 84 -17.33 8.21 7.06
CA GLY A 84 -18.45 7.82 7.91
C GLY A 84 -18.07 7.61 9.39
N GLY A 85 -16.85 8.02 9.79
CA GLY A 85 -16.35 7.90 11.17
C GLY A 85 -15.58 6.60 11.47
N TYR A 86 -15.40 5.73 10.48
CA TYR A 86 -14.48 4.57 10.50
C TYR A 86 -13.57 4.63 9.27
N PRO A 87 -12.35 4.10 9.35
CA PRO A 87 -11.48 3.99 8.19
C PRO A 87 -12.15 3.23 7.05
N ILE A 88 -11.89 3.66 5.81
CA ILE A 88 -12.28 2.91 4.61
C ILE A 88 -11.43 1.64 4.57
N ILE A 89 -12.08 0.51 4.34
CA ILE A 89 -11.46 -0.81 4.20
C ILE A 89 -11.04 -1.01 2.74
N ASP A 90 -11.97 -0.77 1.82
CA ASP A 90 -11.76 -0.91 0.38
C ASP A 90 -12.72 -0.03 -0.43
N PHE A 91 -12.50 -0.02 -1.74
CA PHE A 91 -13.48 0.43 -2.72
C PHE A 91 -13.87 -0.75 -3.59
N THR A 92 -15.12 -0.71 -4.07
CA THR A 92 -15.62 -1.65 -5.07
C THR A 92 -16.11 -0.86 -6.27
N ALA A 93 -15.83 -1.37 -7.46
CA ALA A 93 -16.29 -0.78 -8.71
C ALA A 93 -16.84 -1.86 -9.64
N GLU A 94 -17.87 -1.51 -10.39
CA GLU A 94 -18.51 -2.40 -11.36
C GLU A 94 -18.88 -1.62 -12.60
N TYR A 95 -19.09 -2.32 -13.71
CA TYR A 95 -19.49 -1.74 -14.97
C TYR A 95 -20.52 -2.59 -15.67
N ARG A 96 -21.28 -1.98 -16.56
CA ARG A 96 -22.19 -2.67 -17.49
C ARG A 96 -22.30 -1.88 -18.77
N LEU A 97 -22.73 -2.57 -19.82
CA LEU A 97 -23.14 -1.89 -21.04
C LEU A 97 -24.36 -1.01 -20.77
N LYS A 98 -24.37 0.21 -21.28
CA LYS A 98 -25.57 1.04 -21.18
C LYS A 98 -26.64 0.48 -22.14
N PRO A 99 -27.82 0.09 -21.63
CA PRO A 99 -28.86 -0.47 -22.48
C PRO A 99 -29.35 0.57 -23.49
N SER A 100 -29.69 0.09 -24.68
CA SER A 100 -30.47 0.85 -25.64
C SER A 100 -31.91 1.06 -25.11
N ALA A 101 -32.67 1.99 -25.69
CA ALA A 101 -33.99 2.35 -25.17
C ALA A 101 -34.98 1.17 -25.07
N ASP A 102 -34.77 0.12 -25.85
CA ASP A 102 -35.65 -1.06 -25.95
C ASP A 102 -35.05 -2.35 -25.37
N GLU A 103 -33.87 -2.28 -24.74
CA GLU A 103 -33.17 -3.43 -24.18
C GLU A 103 -33.19 -3.44 -22.66
N GLU A 104 -33.34 -4.62 -22.06
CA GLU A 104 -33.17 -4.75 -20.62
C GLU A 104 -31.68 -4.57 -20.23
N PRO A 105 -31.39 -3.90 -19.12
CA PRO A 105 -30.01 -3.66 -18.70
C PRO A 105 -29.33 -5.00 -18.34
N GLU A 106 -28.12 -5.19 -18.85
CA GLU A 106 -27.27 -6.29 -18.42
C GLU A 106 -26.94 -6.21 -16.91
N ASP A 107 -26.59 -7.35 -16.32
CA ASP A 107 -26.09 -7.41 -14.95
C ASP A 107 -24.75 -6.67 -14.80
N TRP A 108 -24.52 -6.13 -13.60
CA TRP A 108 -23.28 -5.48 -13.28
C TRP A 108 -22.12 -6.48 -13.25
N LYS A 109 -21.05 -6.17 -13.98
CA LYS A 109 -19.81 -6.94 -14.03
C LYS A 109 -18.79 -6.33 -13.07
N PRO A 110 -18.18 -7.11 -12.16
CA PRO A 110 -17.18 -6.59 -11.24
C PRO A 110 -15.89 -6.22 -11.98
N ILE A 111 -15.27 -5.10 -11.57
CA ILE A 111 -13.95 -4.71 -12.05
C ILE A 111 -12.88 -5.38 -11.17
N ILE A 112 -11.84 -5.90 -11.78
CA ILE A 112 -10.74 -6.59 -11.08
C ILE A 112 -9.59 -5.59 -10.87
N PRO A 113 -9.06 -5.50 -9.62
CA PRO A 113 -9.39 -6.27 -8.43
C PRO A 113 -10.73 -5.86 -7.80
N THR A 114 -11.50 -6.82 -7.31
CA THR A 114 -12.82 -6.60 -6.68
C THR A 114 -12.74 -5.81 -5.36
N HIS A 115 -11.57 -5.87 -4.70
CA HIS A 115 -11.22 -5.12 -3.50
C HIS A 115 -10.11 -4.13 -3.83
N ILE A 116 -10.50 -2.89 -4.07
CA ILE A 116 -9.55 -1.83 -4.41
C ILE A 116 -9.00 -1.24 -3.09
N PRO A 117 -7.67 -1.13 -2.93
CA PRO A 117 -7.07 -0.63 -1.70
C PRO A 117 -7.58 0.76 -1.27
N PRO A 118 -7.67 1.06 0.03
CA PRO A 118 -8.25 2.30 0.55
C PRO A 118 -7.46 3.57 0.19
N ASN A 119 -6.21 3.44 -0.21
CA ASN A 119 -5.37 4.53 -0.70
C ASN A 119 -5.49 4.80 -2.20
N SER A 120 -6.16 3.94 -2.95
CA SER A 120 -6.40 4.14 -4.39
C SER A 120 -7.44 5.24 -4.62
N ARG A 121 -7.27 5.97 -5.73
CA ARG A 121 -8.18 7.02 -6.19
C ARG A 121 -8.58 6.85 -7.64
N GLN A 122 -8.20 5.71 -8.21
CA GLN A 122 -8.51 5.34 -9.59
C GLN A 122 -8.46 3.82 -9.77
N ILE A 123 -9.14 3.36 -10.81
CA ILE A 123 -9.06 1.99 -11.33
C ILE A 123 -9.23 1.99 -12.85
N ASP A 124 -8.49 1.11 -13.50
CA ASP A 124 -8.60 0.89 -14.94
C ASP A 124 -9.53 -0.29 -15.24
N VAL A 125 -10.38 -0.10 -16.23
CA VAL A 125 -11.27 -1.11 -16.77
C VAL A 125 -10.80 -1.46 -18.17
N TYR A 126 -10.46 -2.70 -18.40
CA TYR A 126 -9.92 -3.19 -19.67
C TYR A 126 -10.94 -3.99 -20.46
N HIS A 127 -10.64 -4.26 -21.71
CA HIS A 127 -11.43 -5.08 -22.63
C HIS A 127 -12.83 -4.52 -22.92
N LEU A 128 -12.92 -3.20 -22.97
CA LEU A 128 -14.13 -2.54 -23.41
C LEU A 128 -14.21 -2.53 -24.94
N GLU A 129 -15.43 -2.51 -25.46
CA GLU A 129 -15.67 -2.40 -26.90
C GLU A 129 -15.52 -0.94 -27.34
N PRO A 130 -14.89 -0.67 -28.50
CA PRO A 130 -14.78 0.67 -29.06
C PRO A 130 -16.17 1.26 -29.40
N ASN A 131 -16.25 2.60 -29.38
CA ASN A 131 -17.46 3.34 -29.75
C ASN A 131 -18.72 2.87 -29.00
N THR A 132 -18.59 2.56 -27.73
CA THR A 132 -19.63 1.95 -26.91
C THR A 132 -19.81 2.73 -25.60
N THR A 133 -21.04 2.89 -25.14
CA THR A 133 -21.34 3.57 -23.88
C THR A 133 -21.48 2.57 -22.75
N TYR A 134 -20.80 2.83 -21.65
CA TYR A 134 -20.86 2.03 -20.44
C TYR A 134 -21.32 2.86 -19.25
N SER A 135 -22.04 2.24 -18.34
CA SER A 135 -22.31 2.75 -17.01
C SER A 135 -21.31 2.11 -16.02
N PHE A 136 -20.73 2.92 -15.16
CA PHE A 136 -19.82 2.52 -14.10
C PHE A 136 -20.41 2.92 -12.77
N ARG A 137 -20.23 2.08 -11.76
CA ARG A 137 -20.59 2.42 -10.40
C ARG A 137 -19.45 2.12 -9.45
N VAL A 138 -19.25 3.00 -8.46
CA VAL A 138 -18.18 2.89 -7.48
C VAL A 138 -18.66 3.34 -6.11
N TRP A 139 -18.19 2.68 -5.06
CA TRP A 139 -18.49 3.01 -3.67
C TRP A 139 -17.34 2.61 -2.76
N ALA A 140 -17.30 3.22 -1.59
CA ALA A 140 -16.37 2.90 -0.51
C ALA A 140 -17.05 1.99 0.52
N THR A 141 -16.28 1.15 1.19
CA THR A 141 -16.76 0.26 2.26
C THR A 141 -15.98 0.56 3.54
N ASN A 142 -16.66 0.63 4.66
CA ASN A 142 -16.07 0.67 5.99
C ASN A 142 -16.61 -0.49 6.86
N GLN A 143 -16.24 -0.52 8.13
CA GLN A 143 -16.64 -1.59 9.06
C GLN A 143 -18.17 -1.67 9.27
N LEU A 144 -18.94 -0.64 8.93
CA LEU A 144 -20.40 -0.64 9.01
C LEU A 144 -21.07 -1.13 7.72
N GLY A 145 -20.29 -1.31 6.65
CA GLY A 145 -20.76 -1.81 5.38
C GLY A 145 -20.48 -0.88 4.20
N PRO A 146 -21.04 -1.20 3.02
CA PRO A 146 -20.90 -0.40 1.82
C PRO A 146 -21.58 0.96 1.99
N GLY A 147 -20.95 1.97 1.43
CA GLY A 147 -21.45 3.34 1.40
C GLY A 147 -22.40 3.61 0.24
N GLU A 148 -22.63 4.89 -0.02
CA GLU A 148 -23.49 5.34 -1.11
C GLU A 148 -22.82 5.06 -2.46
N ILE A 149 -23.57 4.47 -3.39
CA ILE A 149 -23.13 4.13 -4.74
C ILE A 149 -23.21 5.36 -5.62
N VAL A 150 -22.12 5.66 -6.33
CA VAL A 150 -22.10 6.71 -7.36
C VAL A 150 -22.03 6.04 -8.73
N GLU A 151 -22.96 6.39 -9.61
CA GLU A 151 -23.01 5.91 -10.99
C GLU A 151 -22.59 7.03 -11.95
N VAL A 152 -21.72 6.71 -12.92
CA VAL A 152 -21.22 7.61 -13.95
C VAL A 152 -21.18 6.90 -15.29
N GLU A 153 -21.30 7.65 -16.38
CA GLU A 153 -21.26 7.12 -17.74
C GLU A 153 -19.96 7.49 -18.44
N GLY A 154 -19.50 6.61 -19.32
CA GLY A 154 -18.35 6.85 -20.18
C GLY A 154 -18.58 6.24 -21.57
N HIS A 155 -18.17 6.97 -22.61
CA HIS A 155 -18.24 6.50 -23.98
C HIS A 155 -16.83 6.27 -24.52
N THR A 156 -16.54 5.03 -24.94
CA THR A 156 -15.24 4.68 -25.49
C THR A 156 -15.04 5.28 -26.89
N HIS A 157 -13.80 5.69 -27.16
CA HIS A 157 -13.49 6.35 -28.44
C HIS A 157 -13.57 5.40 -29.62
N HIS A 158 -13.91 5.98 -30.78
CA HIS A 158 -13.80 5.31 -32.07
C HIS A 158 -12.53 5.80 -32.77
N SER A 159 -11.43 5.04 -32.63
CA SER A 159 -10.21 5.32 -33.37
C SER A 159 -9.77 4.03 -34.06
N ILE A 160 -9.75 4.09 -35.39
CA ILE A 160 -9.29 2.98 -36.25
C ILE A 160 -7.79 2.75 -36.02
N GLU A 161 -7.00 3.84 -35.88
CA GLU A 161 -5.56 3.77 -35.68
C GLU A 161 -5.18 3.15 -34.32
N GLU A 162 -5.84 3.57 -33.24
CA GLU A 162 -5.62 2.99 -31.91
C GLU A 162 -6.08 1.52 -31.86
N LEU A 163 -7.18 1.18 -32.53
CA LEU A 163 -7.67 -0.19 -32.61
C LEU A 163 -6.70 -1.10 -33.37
N GLU A 164 -6.13 -0.63 -34.48
CA GLU A 164 -5.10 -1.37 -35.24
C GLU A 164 -3.82 -1.53 -34.44
N LEU A 165 -3.39 -0.48 -33.75
CA LEU A 165 -2.21 -0.55 -32.88
C LEU A 165 -2.44 -1.50 -31.70
N ALA A 166 -3.60 -1.41 -31.03
CA ALA A 166 -3.97 -2.31 -29.96
C ALA A 166 -4.09 -3.75 -30.44
N ARG A 167 -4.69 -3.98 -31.62
CA ARG A 167 -4.77 -5.32 -32.22
C ARG A 167 -3.39 -5.86 -32.57
N HIS A 168 -2.47 -5.04 -33.07
CA HIS A 168 -1.09 -5.44 -33.35
C HIS A 168 -0.31 -5.79 -32.08
N LEU A 169 -0.49 -5.00 -31.01
CA LEU A 169 0.16 -5.27 -29.71
C LEU A 169 -0.42 -6.52 -29.04
N LEU A 170 -1.75 -6.73 -29.10
CA LEU A 170 -2.42 -7.87 -28.51
C LEU A 170 -2.29 -9.15 -29.35
N ALA A 171 -2.30 -9.05 -30.70
CA ALA A 171 -2.07 -10.19 -31.58
C ALA A 171 -0.68 -10.83 -31.40
N GLY A 172 0.30 -10.05 -30.96
CA GLY A 172 1.61 -10.57 -30.55
C GLY A 172 1.57 -11.42 -29.29
N VAL A 173 0.60 -11.19 -28.42
CA VAL A 173 0.44 -11.94 -27.15
C VAL A 173 -0.36 -13.23 -27.36
N GLU A 174 -1.37 -13.24 -28.21
CA GLU A 174 -2.15 -14.45 -28.50
C GLU A 174 -1.37 -15.51 -29.29
N ASN A 175 -0.40 -15.07 -30.09
CA ASN A 175 0.49 -15.96 -30.86
C ASN A 175 1.84 -16.20 -30.18
N PHE A 176 1.91 -16.03 -28.87
CA PHE A 176 3.11 -16.38 -28.11
C PHE A 176 3.29 -17.91 -28.17
N ASP A 177 3.97 -18.36 -29.23
CA ASP A 177 4.27 -19.78 -29.40
C ASP A 177 5.22 -20.21 -28.27
N THR A 178 4.62 -20.88 -27.28
CA THR A 178 5.35 -21.44 -26.13
C THR A 178 6.56 -22.27 -26.58
N ARG A 179 6.53 -22.83 -27.79
CA ARG A 179 7.64 -23.61 -28.36
C ARG A 179 8.85 -22.74 -28.65
N VAL A 180 8.65 -21.53 -29.19
CA VAL A 180 9.74 -20.58 -29.47
C VAL A 180 10.38 -20.12 -28.16
N TRP A 181 9.57 -19.84 -27.15
CA TRP A 181 10.06 -19.46 -25.83
C TRP A 181 10.85 -20.59 -25.16
N VAL A 182 10.33 -21.82 -25.19
CA VAL A 182 11.01 -23.00 -24.66
C VAL A 182 12.33 -23.24 -25.40
N ALA A 183 12.37 -23.07 -26.74
CA ALA A 183 13.58 -23.16 -27.52
C ALA A 183 14.62 -22.10 -27.11
N ALA A 184 14.19 -20.83 -26.93
CA ALA A 184 15.08 -19.74 -26.50
C ALA A 184 15.67 -20.01 -25.11
N VAL A 185 14.85 -20.43 -24.14
CA VAL A 185 15.30 -20.82 -22.79
C VAL A 185 16.24 -22.01 -22.87
N GLY A 186 15.95 -23.01 -23.71
CA GLY A 186 16.81 -24.17 -23.91
C GLY A 186 18.20 -23.80 -24.44
N ILE A 187 18.27 -22.85 -25.41
CA ILE A 187 19.55 -22.35 -25.93
C ILE A 187 20.35 -21.64 -24.84
N VAL A 188 19.72 -20.75 -24.05
CA VAL A 188 20.38 -20.03 -22.97
C VAL A 188 20.90 -20.99 -21.88
N MET A 189 20.07 -21.94 -21.48
CA MET A 189 20.47 -22.96 -20.49
C MET A 189 21.61 -23.86 -21.02
N GLY A 190 21.56 -24.23 -22.30
CA GLY A 190 22.60 -25.00 -22.96
C GLY A 190 23.95 -24.25 -22.99
N THR A 191 23.94 -22.97 -23.36
CA THR A 191 25.17 -22.15 -23.36
C THR A 191 25.75 -21.97 -21.96
N LEU A 192 24.92 -21.76 -20.92
CA LEU A 192 25.38 -21.67 -19.55
C LEU A 192 26.01 -22.99 -19.05
N MET A 193 25.43 -24.13 -19.42
CA MET A 193 25.99 -25.45 -19.10
C MET A 193 27.36 -25.66 -19.76
N ILE A 194 27.49 -25.30 -21.04
CA ILE A 194 28.76 -25.41 -21.75
C ILE A 194 29.85 -24.53 -21.10
N LEU A 195 29.49 -23.27 -20.78
CA LEU A 195 30.39 -22.36 -20.08
C LEU A 195 30.79 -22.87 -18.69
N GLY A 196 29.79 -23.38 -17.92
CA GLY A 196 30.04 -23.95 -16.60
C GLY A 196 30.97 -25.19 -16.67
N LEU A 197 30.76 -26.09 -17.61
CA LEU A 197 31.64 -27.27 -17.81
C LEU A 197 33.00 -26.85 -18.30
N GLY A 198 33.09 -25.83 -19.18
CA GLY A 198 34.38 -25.30 -19.65
C GLY A 198 35.20 -24.69 -18.51
N THR A 199 34.57 -23.88 -17.65
CA THR A 199 35.25 -23.30 -16.47
C THR A 199 35.67 -24.40 -15.46
N CYS A 200 34.83 -25.38 -15.19
CA CYS A 200 35.21 -26.53 -14.36
C CYS A 200 36.38 -27.30 -14.93
N TYR A 201 36.39 -27.52 -16.24
CA TYR A 201 37.48 -28.21 -16.90
C TYR A 201 38.81 -27.43 -16.79
N LEU A 202 38.76 -26.10 -17.03
CA LEU A 202 39.96 -25.24 -16.90
C LEU A 202 40.49 -25.26 -15.46
N LEU A 203 39.62 -25.09 -14.47
CA LEU A 203 40.01 -25.16 -13.05
C LEU A 203 40.57 -26.52 -12.68
N TYR A 204 39.98 -27.60 -13.18
CA TYR A 204 40.47 -28.94 -12.97
C TYR A 204 41.86 -29.13 -13.60
N HIS A 205 42.08 -28.57 -14.79
CA HIS A 205 43.35 -28.64 -15.48
C HIS A 205 44.44 -27.83 -14.74
N GLU A 206 44.11 -26.64 -14.23
CA GLU A 206 45.03 -25.83 -13.41
C GLU A 206 45.37 -26.49 -12.08
N CYS A 207 44.39 -27.11 -11.41
CA CYS A 207 44.64 -27.86 -10.17
C CYS A 207 45.51 -29.11 -10.40
N LYS A 208 45.53 -29.65 -11.62
CA LYS A 208 46.36 -30.84 -11.96
C LYS A 208 47.75 -30.48 -12.49
N ALA A 209 47.97 -29.23 -12.89
CA ALA A 209 49.30 -28.76 -13.22
C ALA A 209 50.15 -28.73 -11.96
N PRO A 210 51.35 -29.39 -11.94
CA PRO A 210 52.21 -29.31 -10.80
C PRO A 210 52.58 -27.85 -10.58
N SER A 211 52.26 -27.34 -9.40
CA SER A 211 52.59 -25.98 -8.98
C SER A 211 54.10 -25.80 -9.07
N GLN A 212 54.55 -25.13 -10.09
CA GLN A 212 55.81 -24.45 -10.05
C GLN A 212 55.62 -23.37 -8.99
N LEU A 213 56.11 -23.62 -7.81
CA LEU A 213 56.25 -22.63 -6.75
C LEU A 213 57.18 -21.54 -7.29
N GLU A 214 56.59 -20.53 -7.95
CA GLU A 214 57.21 -19.23 -8.02
C GLU A 214 57.21 -18.71 -6.58
N GLU A 215 58.37 -18.66 -5.98
CA GLU A 215 58.64 -17.94 -4.74
C GLU A 215 58.28 -16.48 -5.01
N GLN A 216 57.02 -16.12 -4.77
CA GLN A 216 56.64 -14.71 -4.63
C GLN A 216 57.37 -14.22 -3.36
N GLU A 217 58.42 -13.45 -3.58
CA GLU A 217 59.03 -12.60 -2.55
C GLU A 217 57.88 -11.77 -1.93
N VAL A 218 57.45 -12.19 -0.74
CA VAL A 218 56.49 -11.40 0.05
C VAL A 218 57.25 -10.20 0.53
N ILE A 219 57.11 -9.08 -0.18
CA ILE A 219 57.59 -7.78 0.31
C ILE A 219 56.69 -7.40 1.49
N GLU A 220 57.16 -7.73 2.68
CA GLU A 220 56.52 -7.29 3.92
C GLU A 220 56.70 -5.78 4.06
N LEU A 221 55.71 -5.01 3.57
CA LEU A 221 55.62 -3.58 3.79
C LEU A 221 55.27 -3.36 5.26
N VAL A 222 56.30 -3.27 6.10
CA VAL A 222 56.13 -2.78 7.48
C VAL A 222 55.80 -1.30 7.41
N PRO A 223 54.61 -0.87 7.76
CA PRO A 223 54.32 0.57 7.80
C PRO A 223 55.15 1.19 8.92
N ASN A 224 56.02 2.14 8.58
CA ASN A 224 56.73 2.97 9.54
C ASN A 224 55.68 3.80 10.31
N ILE A 225 55.24 3.25 11.44
CA ILE A 225 54.45 4.04 12.40
C ILE A 225 55.44 4.97 13.08
N ILE A 226 55.46 6.25 12.68
CA ILE A 226 56.15 7.31 13.39
C ILE A 226 55.36 7.54 14.66
N LEU A 227 55.77 6.92 15.75
CA LEU A 227 55.30 7.21 17.10
C LEU A 227 55.70 8.63 17.44
N ASN A 228 54.69 9.53 17.55
CA ASN A 228 54.85 10.88 18.04
C ASN A 228 55.26 10.81 19.54
N PRO A 229 56.46 11.27 19.96
CA PRO A 229 56.98 11.06 21.33
C PRO A 229 56.26 11.92 22.41
N GLY A 230 55.18 12.56 22.09
CA GLY A 230 54.46 13.48 23.01
C GLY A 230 53.21 12.87 23.69
N PHE A 231 52.94 11.57 23.55
CA PHE A 231 51.70 11.00 24.08
C PHE A 231 51.85 9.94 25.17
N PHE A 232 52.93 10.06 25.99
CA PHE A 232 53.05 9.24 27.20
C PHE A 232 52.84 10.17 28.42
N ASP A 233 51.62 10.14 28.94
CA ASP A 233 51.35 10.69 30.28
C ASP A 233 51.73 9.62 31.31
N GLU A 234 52.65 10.03 32.17
CA GLU A 234 53.21 9.21 33.24
C GLU A 234 52.13 8.94 34.29
N ARG A 235 51.61 7.72 34.31
CA ARG A 235 50.97 7.21 35.54
C ARG A 235 51.33 5.79 35.80
N THR A 236 52.44 5.69 36.59
CA THR A 236 52.91 4.47 37.22
C THR A 236 51.92 4.02 38.27
N GLU A 237 51.28 2.89 38.06
CA GLU A 237 50.73 2.10 39.18
C GLU A 237 51.18 0.64 39.05
N ARG A 238 51.76 0.18 40.16
CA ARG A 238 52.45 -1.09 40.38
C ARG A 238 51.48 -2.26 40.35
N ILE A 239 51.85 -3.29 39.64
CA ILE A 239 51.18 -4.61 39.67
C ILE A 239 51.96 -5.51 40.62
N PRO A 240 51.31 -6.14 41.62
CA PRO A 240 51.91 -7.28 42.33
C PRO A 240 51.77 -8.52 41.49
N GLN A 241 52.85 -9.25 41.40
CA GLN A 241 52.91 -10.65 40.92
C GLN A 241 52.21 -11.53 41.94
N ASP A 242 51.34 -12.41 41.45
CA ASP A 242 51.12 -13.70 42.06
C ASP A 242 50.83 -14.78 40.99
N GLU A 243 51.47 -15.87 41.21
CA GLU A 243 51.60 -17.07 40.40
C GLU A 243 50.30 -17.90 40.37
N ASN A 244 50.17 -18.60 39.28
CA ASN A 244 49.81 -20.03 39.23
C ASN A 244 48.42 -20.41 38.67
N SER A 245 48.53 -21.30 37.76
CA SER A 245 47.63 -22.43 37.45
C SER A 245 46.71 -22.35 36.24
N ASN A 246 47.14 -23.08 35.25
CA ASN A 246 46.43 -23.97 34.31
C ASN A 246 44.90 -23.88 34.33
N ASN A 247 44.29 -23.54 33.19
CA ASN A 247 43.41 -24.48 32.49
C ASN A 247 42.97 -23.94 31.13
N GLN A 248 43.06 -24.80 30.16
CA GLN A 248 42.55 -24.67 28.82
C GLN A 248 41.03 -24.60 28.82
N THR A 249 40.46 -23.62 28.16
CA THR A 249 39.12 -23.78 27.61
C THR A 249 38.99 -22.88 26.37
N THR A 250 38.90 -23.53 25.25
CA THR A 250 38.56 -22.97 23.94
C THR A 250 37.17 -22.41 23.95
N THR A 251 37.04 -21.11 23.78
CA THR A 251 35.73 -20.49 23.49
C THR A 251 35.76 -19.89 22.10
N ARG A 252 34.94 -20.47 21.21
CA ARG A 252 34.64 -19.97 19.88
C ARG A 252 33.89 -18.63 20.02
N LEU A 253 34.47 -17.59 19.46
CA LEU A 253 33.76 -16.33 19.25
C LEU A 253 32.99 -16.38 17.93
N ASN A 254 31.66 -16.32 18.03
CA ASN A 254 30.75 -16.15 16.92
C ASN A 254 30.64 -14.65 16.62
N ASN A 255 31.23 -14.23 15.51
CA ASN A 255 31.04 -12.87 14.99
C ASN A 255 29.79 -12.84 14.10
N ASN A 256 28.71 -12.29 14.61
CA ASN A 256 27.63 -11.73 13.78
C ASN A 256 27.12 -10.47 14.46
N THR A 257 27.71 -9.34 14.11
CA THR A 257 27.13 -8.03 14.39
C THR A 257 26.81 -7.38 13.06
N VAL A 258 25.53 -7.37 12.71
CA VAL A 258 24.98 -6.63 11.58
C VAL A 258 24.73 -5.20 12.04
N ILE A 259 25.45 -4.24 11.48
CA ILE A 259 25.23 -2.81 11.68
C ILE A 259 24.31 -2.35 10.56
N GLN A 260 23.09 -1.91 10.91
CA GLN A 260 22.19 -1.18 10.00
C GLN A 260 22.49 0.32 10.04
N PRO A 261 22.57 1.01 8.90
CA PRO A 261 22.70 2.47 8.88
C PRO A 261 21.32 3.12 9.10
N ARG A 262 21.28 4.04 10.06
CA ARG A 262 20.19 4.99 10.27
C ARG A 262 20.20 6.04 9.16
N ARG A 263 19.09 6.23 8.47
CA ARG A 263 18.87 7.41 7.62
C ARG A 263 18.29 8.56 8.45
N LEU A 264 18.87 9.70 8.24
CA LEU A 264 18.35 11.00 8.65
C LEU A 264 17.17 11.40 7.76
#